data_72121c68b4a20e0892515e7b3ff28639
#
_entry.id   72121c68b4a20e0892515e7b3ff28639
#
_cell.length_a   1.000
_cell.length_b   1.000
_cell.length_c   1.000
_cell.angle_alpha   90.00
_cell.angle_beta   90.00
_cell.angle_gamma   90.00
#
_symmetry.space_group_name_H-M   'P 1'
#
loop_
_entity.id
_entity.type
_entity.pdbx_description
1 polymer ?
#
loop_
_entity_poly.entity_id
_entity_poly.type
_entity_poly.pdbx_seq_one_letter_code
_entity_poly.pdbx_strand_id
1 'polypeptide(L)'
;MPSLSKKVVAFFVILWIVQKKVLPLQIVMNEHKIINDPVFGFIKIRRGLLYDIVQHPLFQRLNRIVQLGLASVVYPGARHTRFQHSLGALHLMSEAVKSLTEKGIYIFDSEAEAVQAAILMHDIGHGPFSHVLENTLMHGISHEDISLLMMEQINNDLKGQLNLAISIFKDEYPNKIFHQLISSQLDMDRLDYLRRDSFYTGVTEGNIGSARIIKMLNVADDRLVVEAKGIYSVENYLTTRRLMYWQVYLHKTTVGYEKILVNALNRAKQLVKEGHEVFASPSLAYFLRNDVDGEWFATHDKALAMYAELDDSDIWSALKVWRHHADKILATLATDLVDRRLFKVEVTEEPPTEEHLSEIRQQIAQKMGISLEDTRHMMSLTEIGKDMYNPDDDSIGILYKDGTVKDIAEASEILNVQLLSKKIRKYYLCYQRV
;
A
#
# COMPACT_ATOMS: atom_id res chain seq x y z
N MET A 1 -73.04 -3.26 -40.98
CA MET A 1 -71.77 -3.00 -40.34
C MET A 1 -70.73 -2.66 -41.41
N PRO A 2 -70.13 -1.46 -41.47
CA PRO A 2 -69.22 -1.14 -42.53
C PRO A 2 -67.88 -1.86 -42.28
N SER A 3 -67.39 -2.57 -43.29
CA SER A 3 -66.09 -3.26 -43.28
C SER A 3 -64.94 -2.22 -43.15
N LEU A 4 -64.14 -2.31 -42.15
CA LEU A 4 -62.87 -1.54 -42.01
C LEU A 4 -62.02 -1.72 -43.27
N SER A 5 -61.63 -0.62 -43.88
CA SER A 5 -60.87 -0.68 -45.15
C SER A 5 -59.53 -1.36 -44.92
N LYS A 6 -59.07 -2.15 -45.88
CA LYS A 6 -57.78 -2.88 -45.85
C LYS A 6 -56.59 -1.98 -45.43
N LYS A 7 -56.69 -0.66 -45.67
CA LYS A 7 -55.68 0.36 -45.25
C LYS A 7 -55.64 0.56 -43.74
N VAL A 8 -56.80 0.52 -43.06
CA VAL A 8 -56.88 0.68 -41.60
C VAL A 8 -56.34 -0.56 -40.88
N VAL A 9 -56.65 -1.75 -41.40
CA VAL A 9 -56.08 -3.01 -40.88
C VAL A 9 -54.56 -3.05 -41.06
N ALA A 10 -54.04 -2.65 -42.24
CA ALA A 10 -52.61 -2.56 -42.45
C ALA A 10 -51.90 -1.56 -41.54
N PHE A 11 -52.55 -0.42 -41.24
CA PHE A 11 -52.00 0.58 -40.30
C PHE A 11 -51.91 0.03 -38.89
N PHE A 12 -52.90 -0.67 -38.39
CA PHE A 12 -52.88 -1.32 -37.07
C PHE A 12 -51.89 -2.47 -36.99
N VAL A 13 -51.70 -3.24 -38.06
CA VAL A 13 -50.66 -4.29 -38.14
C VAL A 13 -49.27 -3.69 -38.15
N ILE A 14 -49.04 -2.59 -38.86
CA ILE A 14 -47.77 -1.89 -38.86
C ILE A 14 -47.52 -1.28 -37.47
N LEU A 15 -48.48 -0.65 -36.83
CA LEU A 15 -48.36 -0.13 -35.46
C LEU A 15 -48.07 -1.26 -34.46
N TRP A 16 -48.69 -2.42 -34.59
CA TRP A 16 -48.45 -3.59 -33.73
C TRP A 16 -47.07 -4.20 -33.94
N ILE A 17 -46.57 -4.26 -35.19
CA ILE A 17 -45.20 -4.70 -35.54
C ILE A 17 -44.18 -3.70 -35.02
N VAL A 18 -44.41 -2.39 -35.13
CA VAL A 18 -43.54 -1.35 -34.60
C VAL A 18 -43.51 -1.38 -33.07
N GLN A 19 -44.70 -1.59 -32.43
CA GLN A 19 -44.76 -1.75 -30.97
C GLN A 19 -44.08 -3.02 -30.44
N LYS A 20 -44.06 -4.11 -31.20
CA LYS A 20 -43.31 -5.33 -30.89
C LYS A 20 -41.80 -5.26 -31.23
N LYS A 21 -41.42 -4.36 -32.14
CA LYS A 21 -40.01 -4.12 -32.51
C LYS A 21 -39.37 -2.96 -31.75
N VAL A 22 -40.07 -2.22 -30.93
CA VAL A 22 -39.44 -1.44 -29.86
C VAL A 22 -39.03 -2.46 -28.80
N LEU A 23 -37.89 -3.15 -29.07
CA LEU A 23 -37.09 -3.69 -28.00
C LEU A 23 -37.01 -2.59 -26.94
N PRO A 24 -37.31 -2.88 -25.67
CA PRO A 24 -36.98 -1.92 -24.63
C PRO A 24 -35.54 -1.55 -24.90
N LEU A 25 -35.24 -0.26 -25.00
CA LEU A 25 -33.89 0.21 -24.86
C LEU A 25 -33.45 -0.41 -23.53
N GLN A 26 -32.83 -1.59 -23.59
CA GLN A 26 -31.95 -2.00 -22.55
C GLN A 26 -30.95 -0.85 -22.51
N ILE A 27 -31.09 -0.01 -21.50
CA ILE A 27 -30.00 0.82 -21.06
C ILE A 27 -28.92 -0.23 -20.82
N VAL A 28 -28.01 -0.37 -21.79
CA VAL A 28 -26.81 -1.18 -21.63
C VAL A 28 -26.07 -0.45 -20.52
N MET A 29 -26.41 -0.80 -19.29
CA MET A 29 -25.68 -0.33 -18.14
C MET A 29 -24.26 -0.79 -18.40
N ASN A 30 -23.39 0.16 -18.63
CA ASN A 30 -21.99 -0.14 -18.88
C ASN A 30 -21.52 -1.04 -17.73
N GLU A 31 -21.23 -2.30 -18.00
CA GLU A 31 -20.87 -3.31 -16.98
C GLU A 31 -19.65 -2.89 -16.15
N HIS A 32 -18.90 -1.92 -16.66
CA HIS A 32 -17.68 -1.44 -16.03
C HIS A 32 -17.71 0.08 -15.81
N LYS A 33 -17.21 0.51 -14.69
CA LYS A 33 -16.73 1.88 -14.48
C LYS A 33 -15.30 1.98 -14.98
N ILE A 34 -14.99 3.03 -15.75
CA ILE A 34 -13.64 3.29 -16.25
C ILE A 34 -13.03 4.42 -15.42
N ILE A 35 -11.79 4.21 -14.97
CA ILE A 35 -10.97 5.21 -14.28
C ILE A 35 -9.69 5.42 -15.10
N ASN A 36 -9.29 6.68 -15.29
CA ASN A 36 -8.02 7.02 -15.91
C ASN A 36 -6.89 6.89 -14.88
N ASP A 37 -5.89 6.09 -15.19
CA ASP A 37 -4.69 5.92 -14.38
C ASP A 37 -3.45 6.28 -15.21
N PRO A 38 -2.52 7.09 -14.70
CA PRO A 38 -1.37 7.54 -15.50
C PRO A 38 -0.35 6.42 -15.78
N VAL A 39 -0.38 5.31 -15.02
CA VAL A 39 0.56 4.19 -15.16
C VAL A 39 0.02 3.12 -16.10
N PHE A 40 -1.28 2.79 -16.00
CA PHE A 40 -1.92 1.71 -16.74
C PHE A 40 -2.93 2.18 -17.80
N GLY A 41 -3.19 3.47 -17.89
CA GLY A 41 -4.20 4.01 -18.79
C GLY A 41 -5.62 3.85 -18.24
N PHE A 42 -6.43 3.00 -18.86
CA PHE A 42 -7.83 2.83 -18.46
C PHE A 42 -8.01 1.59 -17.59
N ILE A 43 -8.25 1.80 -16.30
CA ILE A 43 -8.62 0.74 -15.36
C ILE A 43 -10.13 0.53 -15.42
N LYS A 44 -10.56 -0.72 -15.60
CA LYS A 44 -11.97 -1.11 -15.64
C LYS A 44 -12.35 -1.77 -14.32
N ILE A 45 -13.37 -1.24 -13.67
CA ILE A 45 -13.94 -1.81 -12.44
C ILE A 45 -15.29 -2.39 -12.77
N ARG A 46 -15.48 -3.70 -12.55
CA ARG A 46 -16.79 -4.35 -12.74
C ARG A 46 -17.80 -3.77 -11.76
N ARG A 47 -19.00 -3.43 -12.26
CA ARG A 47 -20.12 -3.01 -11.41
C ARG A 47 -20.59 -4.17 -10.54
N GLY A 48 -21.17 -3.87 -9.39
CA GLY A 48 -21.48 -4.82 -8.33
C GLY A 48 -20.42 -4.76 -7.25
N LEU A 49 -20.03 -5.90 -6.68
CA LEU A 49 -19.19 -5.99 -5.48
C LEU A 49 -17.92 -5.11 -5.53
N LEU A 50 -17.13 -5.19 -6.61
CA LEU A 50 -15.89 -4.41 -6.71
C LEU A 50 -16.16 -2.90 -6.74
N TYR A 51 -17.21 -2.47 -7.45
CA TYR A 51 -17.57 -1.06 -7.49
C TYR A 51 -18.13 -0.57 -6.16
N ASP A 52 -18.90 -1.40 -5.45
CA ASP A 52 -19.47 -1.09 -4.14
C ASP A 52 -18.36 -0.93 -3.09
N ILE A 53 -17.30 -1.79 -3.12
CA ILE A 53 -16.10 -1.62 -2.31
C ILE A 53 -15.43 -0.27 -2.61
N VAL A 54 -15.21 0.05 -3.89
CA VAL A 54 -14.57 1.32 -4.28
C VAL A 54 -15.36 2.53 -3.79
N GLN A 55 -16.70 2.46 -3.78
CA GLN A 55 -17.55 3.56 -3.28
C GLN A 55 -17.66 3.61 -1.75
N HIS A 56 -17.23 2.56 -1.05
CA HIS A 56 -17.34 2.49 0.40
C HIS A 56 -16.46 3.56 1.09
N PRO A 57 -16.98 4.26 2.13
CA PRO A 57 -16.23 5.34 2.82
C PRO A 57 -14.87 4.91 3.35
N LEU A 58 -14.75 3.69 3.90
CA LEU A 58 -13.47 3.14 4.37
C LEU A 58 -12.44 3.00 3.24
N PHE A 59 -12.87 2.65 2.04
CA PHE A 59 -11.98 2.57 0.87
C PHE A 59 -11.65 3.97 0.33
N GLN A 60 -12.63 4.88 0.29
CA GLN A 60 -12.44 6.24 -0.21
C GLN A 60 -11.44 7.06 0.61
N ARG A 61 -11.20 6.71 1.89
CA ARG A 61 -10.17 7.37 2.71
C ARG A 61 -8.76 7.24 2.10
N LEU A 62 -8.49 6.17 1.36
CA LEU A 62 -7.20 5.95 0.69
C LEU A 62 -6.83 7.05 -0.32
N ASN A 63 -7.80 7.84 -0.81
CA ASN A 63 -7.54 9.04 -1.61
C ASN A 63 -6.81 10.15 -0.85
N ARG A 64 -6.85 10.13 0.48
CA ARG A 64 -6.27 11.15 1.35
C ARG A 64 -4.99 10.70 2.04
N ILE A 65 -4.49 9.50 1.66
CA ILE A 65 -3.25 8.91 2.20
C ILE A 65 -2.26 8.72 1.07
N VAL A 66 -1.13 9.41 1.14
CA VAL A 66 -0.05 9.32 0.16
C VAL A 66 0.67 7.98 0.30
N GLN A 67 0.90 7.28 -0.83
CA GLN A 67 1.54 5.95 -0.88
C GLN A 67 2.93 5.96 -0.26
N LEU A 68 3.77 6.88 -0.67
CA LEU A 68 5.18 6.96 -0.26
C LEU A 68 5.42 7.95 0.90
N GLY A 69 4.38 8.31 1.66
CA GLY A 69 4.48 9.15 2.84
C GLY A 69 5.30 10.42 2.60
N LEU A 70 6.45 10.54 3.25
CA LEU A 70 7.32 11.71 3.18
C LEU A 70 8.36 11.69 2.05
N ALA A 71 8.37 10.67 1.18
CA ALA A 71 9.35 10.56 0.09
C ALA A 71 9.33 11.73 -0.89
N SER A 72 8.21 12.49 -0.94
CA SER A 72 8.12 13.72 -1.73
C SER A 72 9.12 14.81 -1.31
N VAL A 73 9.78 14.68 -0.16
CA VAL A 73 10.89 15.55 0.25
C VAL A 73 12.09 15.44 -0.70
N VAL A 74 12.28 14.27 -1.31
CA VAL A 74 13.32 13.98 -2.31
C VAL A 74 12.75 13.93 -3.71
N TYR A 75 11.59 13.30 -3.86
CA TYR A 75 10.90 13.06 -5.13
C TYR A 75 9.58 13.87 -5.18
N PRO A 76 9.58 15.14 -5.63
CA PRO A 76 8.40 16.00 -5.55
C PRO A 76 7.16 15.45 -6.27
N GLY A 77 7.36 14.61 -7.28
CA GLY A 77 6.29 13.91 -8.01
C GLY A 77 5.63 12.77 -7.26
N ALA A 78 6.25 12.26 -6.19
CA ALA A 78 5.75 11.14 -5.38
C ALA A 78 4.57 11.57 -4.48
N ARG A 79 3.44 11.88 -5.10
CA ARG A 79 2.21 12.35 -4.45
C ARG A 79 1.00 11.46 -4.71
N HIS A 80 1.19 10.33 -5.40
CA HIS A 80 0.12 9.37 -5.64
C HIS A 80 -0.36 8.75 -4.33
N THR A 81 -1.62 8.36 -4.34
CA THR A 81 -2.32 7.88 -3.15
C THR A 81 -2.41 6.36 -3.11
N ARG A 82 -2.68 5.80 -1.93
CA ARG A 82 -2.97 4.38 -1.77
C ARG A 82 -4.19 3.93 -2.57
N PHE A 83 -5.15 4.82 -2.77
CA PHE A 83 -6.29 4.56 -3.67
C PHE A 83 -5.84 4.23 -5.09
N GLN A 84 -4.91 5.01 -5.65
CA GLN A 84 -4.39 4.76 -7.01
C GLN A 84 -3.61 3.44 -7.08
N HIS A 85 -2.83 3.12 -6.03
CA HIS A 85 -2.14 1.85 -5.90
C HIS A 85 -3.12 0.67 -5.86
N SER A 86 -4.13 0.69 -4.98
CA SER A 86 -5.13 -0.38 -4.87
C SER A 86 -5.87 -0.63 -6.19
N LEU A 87 -6.19 0.43 -6.95
CA LEU A 87 -6.80 0.29 -8.28
C LEU A 87 -5.84 -0.33 -9.30
N GLY A 88 -4.55 0.02 -9.24
CA GLY A 88 -3.53 -0.56 -10.11
C GLY A 88 -3.29 -2.03 -9.79
N ALA A 89 -3.22 -2.40 -8.52
CA ALA A 89 -3.13 -3.78 -8.08
C ALA A 89 -4.34 -4.61 -8.53
N LEU A 90 -5.57 -4.06 -8.44
CA LEU A 90 -6.79 -4.66 -9.01
C LEU A 90 -6.67 -4.87 -10.52
N HIS A 91 -6.15 -3.88 -11.27
CA HIS A 91 -5.95 -4.01 -12.71
C HIS A 91 -5.00 -5.17 -13.04
N LEU A 92 -3.87 -5.26 -12.38
CA LEU A 92 -2.90 -6.34 -12.58
C LEU A 92 -3.47 -7.70 -12.16
N MET A 93 -4.24 -7.77 -11.08
CA MET A 93 -4.95 -8.98 -10.65
C MET A 93 -5.94 -9.46 -11.72
N SER A 94 -6.69 -8.54 -12.32
CA SER A 94 -7.62 -8.86 -13.40
C SER A 94 -6.90 -9.44 -14.62
N GLU A 95 -5.74 -8.88 -14.98
CA GLU A 95 -4.91 -9.39 -16.08
C GLU A 95 -4.28 -10.75 -15.72
N ALA A 96 -3.89 -10.98 -14.46
CA ALA A 96 -3.34 -12.24 -13.99
C ALA A 96 -4.38 -13.37 -14.03
N VAL A 97 -5.58 -13.14 -13.48
CA VAL A 97 -6.71 -14.09 -13.53
C VAL A 97 -7.03 -14.44 -14.98
N LYS A 98 -7.14 -13.44 -15.87
CA LYS A 98 -7.38 -13.63 -17.28
C LYS A 98 -6.27 -14.47 -17.94
N SER A 99 -5.01 -14.16 -17.69
CA SER A 99 -3.86 -14.87 -18.25
C SER A 99 -3.82 -16.34 -17.83
N LEU A 100 -4.12 -16.63 -16.55
CA LEU A 100 -4.18 -18.01 -16.04
C LEU A 100 -5.36 -18.78 -16.64
N THR A 101 -6.54 -18.15 -16.75
CA THR A 101 -7.71 -18.78 -17.39
C THR A 101 -7.46 -19.08 -18.88
N GLU A 102 -6.82 -18.16 -19.63
CA GLU A 102 -6.42 -18.38 -21.03
C GLU A 102 -5.46 -19.57 -21.20
N LYS A 103 -4.72 -19.94 -20.17
CA LYS A 103 -3.83 -21.11 -20.12
C LYS A 103 -4.52 -22.41 -19.68
N GLY A 104 -5.82 -22.35 -19.42
CA GLY A 104 -6.61 -23.52 -19.03
C GLY A 104 -6.64 -23.79 -17.52
N ILE A 105 -6.10 -22.89 -16.70
CA ILE A 105 -6.28 -22.96 -15.24
C ILE A 105 -7.74 -22.61 -14.94
N TYR A 106 -8.44 -23.57 -14.33
CA TYR A 106 -9.85 -23.38 -14.00
C TYR A 106 -10.00 -22.50 -12.76
N ILE A 107 -10.66 -21.35 -12.94
CA ILE A 107 -10.94 -20.37 -11.87
C ILE A 107 -12.46 -20.09 -11.93
N PHE A 108 -13.16 -20.33 -10.84
CA PHE A 108 -14.58 -19.99 -10.77
C PHE A 108 -14.79 -18.46 -10.80
N ASP A 109 -15.91 -18.00 -11.33
CA ASP A 109 -16.24 -16.56 -11.36
C ASP A 109 -16.26 -15.96 -9.94
N SER A 110 -16.70 -16.73 -8.94
CA SER A 110 -16.69 -16.32 -7.54
C SER A 110 -15.27 -16.19 -6.96
N GLU A 111 -14.34 -17.06 -7.36
CA GLU A 111 -12.94 -16.98 -6.97
C GLU A 111 -12.25 -15.77 -7.63
N ALA A 112 -12.51 -15.57 -8.92
CA ALA A 112 -12.02 -14.42 -9.67
C ALA A 112 -12.47 -13.10 -9.05
N GLU A 113 -13.74 -12.96 -8.68
CA GLU A 113 -14.27 -11.78 -8.02
C GLU A 113 -13.72 -11.61 -6.60
N ALA A 114 -13.57 -12.72 -5.84
CA ALA A 114 -13.06 -12.70 -4.48
C ALA A 114 -11.58 -12.31 -4.40
N VAL A 115 -10.71 -12.85 -5.28
CA VAL A 115 -9.28 -12.47 -5.29
C VAL A 115 -9.08 -11.02 -5.76
N GLN A 116 -9.93 -10.53 -6.68
CA GLN A 116 -9.95 -9.12 -7.07
C GLN A 116 -10.42 -8.21 -5.92
N ALA A 117 -11.42 -8.63 -5.15
CA ALA A 117 -11.86 -7.90 -3.97
C ALA A 117 -10.78 -7.89 -2.87
N ALA A 118 -10.10 -9.02 -2.66
CA ALA A 118 -9.04 -9.15 -1.68
C ALA A 118 -7.84 -8.22 -2.00
N ILE A 119 -7.32 -8.25 -3.23
CA ILE A 119 -6.23 -7.36 -3.63
C ILE A 119 -6.64 -5.88 -3.64
N LEU A 120 -7.89 -5.57 -3.96
CA LEU A 120 -8.38 -4.20 -3.90
C LEU A 120 -8.31 -3.62 -2.50
N MET A 121 -8.55 -4.46 -1.48
CA MET A 121 -8.59 -4.04 -0.08
C MET A 121 -7.34 -4.38 0.74
N HIS A 122 -6.31 -5.02 0.17
CA HIS A 122 -5.15 -5.52 0.94
C HIS A 122 -4.47 -4.45 1.79
N ASP A 123 -4.40 -3.21 1.28
CA ASP A 123 -3.77 -2.05 1.90
C ASP A 123 -4.75 -1.09 2.61
N ILE A 124 -6.03 -1.48 2.76
CA ILE A 124 -7.08 -0.59 3.29
C ILE A 124 -6.81 -0.14 4.73
N GLY A 125 -6.06 -0.95 5.50
CA GLY A 125 -5.69 -0.67 6.89
C GLY A 125 -4.53 0.28 7.07
N HIS A 126 -3.85 0.71 6.02
CA HIS A 126 -2.79 1.70 6.18
C HIS A 126 -3.30 3.06 6.65
N GLY A 127 -2.57 3.66 7.60
CA GLY A 127 -2.78 5.03 8.07
C GLY A 127 -1.91 6.07 7.36
N PRO A 128 -2.06 7.36 7.70
CA PRO A 128 -1.19 8.41 7.20
C PRO A 128 0.26 8.14 7.61
N PHE A 129 1.20 8.30 6.66
CA PHE A 129 2.63 8.00 6.88
C PHE A 129 2.90 6.61 7.45
N SER A 130 1.97 5.69 7.30
CA SER A 130 1.91 4.27 7.68
C SER A 130 2.86 3.82 8.79
N HIS A 131 4.08 3.44 8.45
CA HIS A 131 5.07 2.92 9.41
C HIS A 131 5.47 3.91 10.52
N VAL A 132 5.24 5.22 10.30
CA VAL A 132 5.45 6.21 11.36
C VAL A 132 4.40 6.06 12.45
N LEU A 133 3.11 5.92 12.08
CA LEU A 133 2.03 5.78 13.05
C LEU A 133 2.09 4.46 13.82
N GLU A 134 2.36 3.36 13.12
CA GLU A 134 2.49 2.02 13.73
C GLU A 134 3.54 1.96 14.83
N ASN A 135 4.57 2.81 14.75
CA ASN A 135 5.66 2.87 15.71
C ASN A 135 5.55 4.00 16.74
N THR A 136 4.50 4.84 16.69
CA THR A 136 4.37 6.02 17.57
C THR A 136 3.03 6.12 18.28
N LEU A 137 1.94 6.07 17.53
CA LEU A 137 0.59 6.26 18.07
C LEU A 137 -0.08 4.93 18.42
N MET A 138 0.34 3.84 17.79
CA MET A 138 -0.17 2.48 18.01
C MET A 138 1.00 1.53 18.25
N HIS A 139 0.75 0.44 18.96
CA HIS A 139 1.77 -0.56 19.29
C HIS A 139 1.21 -1.97 19.11
N GLY A 140 2.02 -2.88 18.52
CA GLY A 140 1.67 -4.31 18.45
C GLY A 140 0.45 -4.65 17.59
N ILE A 141 0.04 -3.75 16.69
CA ILE A 141 -0.97 -4.00 15.67
C ILE A 141 -0.43 -3.56 14.32
N SER A 142 -0.52 -4.42 13.33
CA SER A 142 -0.06 -4.15 11.96
C SER A 142 -1.16 -3.51 11.11
N HIS A 143 -0.77 -2.87 10.00
CA HIS A 143 -1.74 -2.42 9.00
C HIS A 143 -2.52 -3.59 8.36
N GLU A 144 -1.96 -4.79 8.33
CA GLU A 144 -2.65 -6.00 7.85
C GLU A 144 -3.78 -6.41 8.80
N ASP A 145 -3.55 -6.35 10.13
CA ASP A 145 -4.60 -6.58 11.14
C ASP A 145 -5.73 -5.56 11.00
N ILE A 146 -5.38 -4.28 10.80
CA ILE A 146 -6.37 -3.21 10.61
C ILE A 146 -7.08 -3.38 9.26
N SER A 147 -6.38 -3.83 8.20
CA SER A 147 -7.02 -4.16 6.92
C SER A 147 -8.10 -5.22 7.12
N LEU A 148 -7.81 -6.25 7.89
CA LEU A 148 -8.78 -7.30 8.20
C LEU A 148 -10.01 -6.75 8.95
N LEU A 149 -9.80 -5.94 9.98
CA LEU A 149 -10.90 -5.29 10.71
C LEU A 149 -11.79 -4.42 9.79
N MET A 150 -11.17 -3.67 8.87
CA MET A 150 -11.90 -2.86 7.89
C MET A 150 -12.61 -3.72 6.85
N MET A 151 -12.00 -4.80 6.38
CA MET A 151 -12.64 -5.76 5.47
C MET A 151 -13.87 -6.40 6.12
N GLU A 152 -13.79 -6.77 7.39
CA GLU A 152 -14.91 -7.33 8.15
C GLU A 152 -16.03 -6.31 8.32
N GLN A 153 -15.72 -5.05 8.59
CA GLN A 153 -16.72 -3.98 8.64
C GLN A 153 -17.43 -3.81 7.28
N ILE A 154 -16.68 -3.73 6.18
CA ILE A 154 -17.26 -3.63 4.83
C ILE A 154 -18.09 -4.88 4.51
N ASN A 155 -17.62 -6.06 4.91
CA ASN A 155 -18.36 -7.32 4.72
C ASN A 155 -19.71 -7.32 5.43
N ASN A 156 -19.78 -6.78 6.64
CA ASN A 156 -21.04 -6.62 7.37
C ASN A 156 -21.98 -5.67 6.62
N ASP A 157 -21.48 -4.53 6.14
CA ASP A 157 -22.26 -3.55 5.39
C ASP A 157 -22.73 -4.12 4.04
N LEU A 158 -21.94 -4.99 3.41
CA LEU A 158 -22.26 -5.72 2.18
C LEU A 158 -22.91 -7.11 2.42
N LYS A 159 -23.40 -7.37 3.63
CA LYS A 159 -24.19 -8.57 3.98
C LYS A 159 -23.49 -9.91 3.70
N GLY A 160 -22.19 -9.98 3.99
CA GLY A 160 -21.43 -11.23 3.90
C GLY A 160 -20.84 -11.54 2.51
N GLN A 161 -20.89 -10.62 1.56
CA GLN A 161 -20.41 -10.86 0.19
C GLN A 161 -18.87 -10.99 0.09
N LEU A 162 -18.13 -10.58 1.13
CA LEU A 162 -16.66 -10.63 1.15
C LEU A 162 -16.09 -11.84 1.88
N ASN A 163 -16.91 -12.78 2.36
CA ASN A 163 -16.42 -13.94 3.13
C ASN A 163 -15.30 -14.71 2.40
N LEU A 164 -15.45 -14.96 1.09
CA LEU A 164 -14.44 -15.66 0.31
C LEU A 164 -13.17 -14.79 0.11
N ALA A 165 -13.33 -13.50 -0.12
CA ALA A 165 -12.20 -12.57 -0.26
C ALA A 165 -11.37 -12.49 1.04
N ILE A 166 -12.04 -12.43 2.19
CA ILE A 166 -11.39 -12.43 3.52
C ILE A 166 -10.67 -13.76 3.76
N SER A 167 -11.29 -14.90 3.42
CA SER A 167 -10.65 -16.22 3.55
C SER A 167 -9.40 -16.36 2.67
N ILE A 168 -9.42 -15.80 1.44
CA ILE A 168 -8.25 -15.75 0.57
C ILE A 168 -7.16 -14.83 1.15
N PHE A 169 -7.53 -13.65 1.63
CA PHE A 169 -6.61 -12.70 2.25
C PHE A 169 -5.89 -13.30 3.46
N LYS A 170 -6.61 -14.03 4.31
CA LYS A 170 -6.08 -14.70 5.51
C LYS A 170 -5.29 -15.99 5.22
N ASP A 171 -5.11 -16.37 3.96
CA ASP A 171 -4.55 -17.66 3.55
C ASP A 171 -5.29 -18.90 4.13
N GLU A 172 -6.59 -18.76 4.42
CA GLU A 172 -7.43 -19.84 4.89
C GLU A 172 -8.12 -20.63 3.75
N TYR A 173 -8.12 -20.06 2.53
CA TYR A 173 -8.72 -20.71 1.37
C TYR A 173 -7.84 -21.87 0.87
N PRO A 174 -8.41 -23.05 0.52
CA PRO A 174 -7.63 -24.23 0.16
C PRO A 174 -6.69 -24.03 -1.04
N ASN A 175 -7.16 -23.31 -2.08
CA ASN A 175 -6.34 -23.03 -3.26
C ASN A 175 -5.39 -21.85 -2.99
N LYS A 176 -4.14 -22.17 -2.65
CA LYS A 176 -3.12 -21.20 -2.22
C LYS A 176 -2.66 -20.23 -3.30
N ILE A 177 -2.89 -20.53 -4.57
CA ILE A 177 -2.49 -19.63 -5.67
C ILE A 177 -3.13 -18.24 -5.55
N PHE A 178 -4.36 -18.14 -5.01
CA PHE A 178 -5.03 -16.87 -4.86
C PHE A 178 -4.38 -15.99 -3.79
N HIS A 179 -3.95 -16.58 -2.66
CA HIS A 179 -3.18 -15.83 -1.67
C HIS A 179 -1.81 -15.43 -2.23
N GLN A 180 -1.12 -16.31 -2.96
CA GLN A 180 0.16 -16.00 -3.59
C GLN A 180 0.07 -14.87 -4.63
N LEU A 181 -1.06 -14.69 -5.30
CA LEU A 181 -1.29 -13.54 -6.17
C LEU A 181 -1.40 -12.21 -5.40
N ILE A 182 -1.79 -12.25 -4.10
CA ILE A 182 -1.93 -11.08 -3.23
C ILE A 182 -0.64 -10.80 -2.47
N SER A 183 -0.04 -11.85 -1.88
CA SER A 183 1.12 -11.75 -1.00
C SER A 183 2.08 -12.91 -1.27
N SER A 184 3.16 -12.64 -1.98
CA SER A 184 4.25 -13.57 -2.28
C SER A 184 5.52 -12.81 -2.69
N GLN A 185 6.57 -13.50 -3.13
CA GLN A 185 7.75 -12.83 -3.68
C GLN A 185 7.48 -12.17 -5.05
N LEU A 186 6.40 -12.58 -5.74
CA LEU A 186 6.03 -12.08 -7.06
C LEU A 186 4.51 -11.94 -7.16
N ASP A 187 3.94 -10.99 -6.45
CA ASP A 187 2.51 -10.70 -6.33
C ASP A 187 2.08 -9.43 -7.10
N MET A 188 0.77 -9.21 -7.18
CA MET A 188 0.20 -8.08 -7.92
C MET A 188 0.39 -6.75 -7.19
N ASP A 189 0.52 -6.76 -5.85
CA ASP A 189 0.88 -5.62 -5.02
C ASP A 189 2.26 -5.07 -5.43
N ARG A 190 3.30 -5.92 -5.36
CA ARG A 190 4.68 -5.56 -5.72
C ARG A 190 4.82 -5.12 -7.17
N LEU A 191 4.11 -5.78 -8.09
CA LEU A 191 4.12 -5.43 -9.51
C LEU A 191 3.47 -4.07 -9.78
N ASP A 192 2.48 -3.64 -9.00
CA ASP A 192 1.93 -2.29 -9.10
C ASP A 192 2.87 -1.27 -8.48
N TYR A 193 3.20 -1.41 -7.17
CA TYR A 193 3.88 -0.33 -6.50
C TYR A 193 5.27 -0.07 -7.09
N LEU A 194 6.04 -1.08 -7.47
CA LEU A 194 7.35 -0.86 -8.09
C LEU A 194 7.23 -0.02 -9.37
N ARG A 195 6.30 -0.35 -10.23
CA ARG A 195 6.07 0.39 -11.47
C ARG A 195 5.48 1.78 -11.23
N ARG A 196 4.53 1.89 -10.31
CA ARG A 196 3.86 3.15 -9.96
C ARG A 196 4.82 4.10 -9.28
N ASP A 197 5.58 3.63 -8.31
CA ASP A 197 6.56 4.43 -7.59
C ASP A 197 7.68 4.90 -8.51
N SER A 198 8.16 4.04 -9.42
CA SER A 198 9.10 4.41 -10.48
C SER A 198 8.56 5.59 -11.32
N PHE A 199 7.31 5.48 -11.76
CA PHE A 199 6.68 6.53 -12.55
C PHE A 199 6.61 7.87 -11.80
N TYR A 200 6.11 7.86 -10.57
CA TYR A 200 5.89 9.09 -9.79
C TYR A 200 7.17 9.68 -9.17
N THR A 201 8.17 8.85 -8.90
CA THR A 201 9.50 9.35 -8.43
C THR A 201 10.40 9.79 -9.58
N GLY A 202 10.16 9.29 -10.79
CA GLY A 202 11.04 9.49 -11.94
C GLY A 202 12.30 8.60 -11.90
N VAL A 203 12.34 7.60 -11.03
CA VAL A 203 13.45 6.64 -10.93
C VAL A 203 13.26 5.55 -11.98
N THR A 204 13.94 5.69 -13.11
CA THR A 204 13.74 4.82 -14.30
C THR A 204 14.16 3.38 -14.07
N GLU A 205 15.07 3.13 -13.14
CA GLU A 205 15.51 1.79 -12.71
C GLU A 205 14.37 0.97 -12.10
N GLY A 206 13.29 1.63 -11.65
CA GLY A 206 12.07 1.00 -11.15
C GLY A 206 11.14 0.43 -12.23
N ASN A 207 11.46 0.60 -13.52
CA ASN A 207 10.60 0.14 -14.60
C ASN A 207 10.69 -1.36 -14.81
N ILE A 208 9.64 -2.07 -14.40
CA ILE A 208 9.49 -3.53 -14.56
C ILE A 208 8.53 -3.89 -15.68
N GLY A 209 8.80 -5.01 -16.35
CA GLY A 209 7.93 -5.57 -17.37
C GLY A 209 6.73 -6.34 -16.80
N SER A 210 5.91 -5.74 -15.92
CA SER A 210 4.81 -6.41 -15.23
C SER A 210 3.86 -7.16 -16.18
N ALA A 211 3.50 -6.58 -17.33
CA ALA A 211 2.65 -7.24 -18.32
C ALA A 211 3.27 -8.53 -18.89
N ARG A 212 4.59 -8.57 -19.07
CA ARG A 212 5.28 -9.78 -19.52
C ARG A 212 5.34 -10.83 -18.42
N ILE A 213 5.62 -10.43 -17.18
CA ILE A 213 5.62 -11.33 -16.02
C ILE A 213 4.24 -12.00 -15.90
N ILE A 214 3.16 -11.24 -15.91
CA ILE A 214 1.78 -11.75 -15.83
C ILE A 214 1.48 -12.74 -16.97
N LYS A 215 1.92 -12.44 -18.18
CA LYS A 215 1.78 -13.36 -19.33
C LYS A 215 2.55 -14.67 -19.15
N MET A 216 3.61 -14.68 -18.35
CA MET A 216 4.43 -15.87 -18.08
C MET A 216 4.00 -16.60 -16.79
N LEU A 217 3.05 -16.07 -16.00
CA LEU A 217 2.50 -16.79 -14.86
C LEU A 217 1.84 -18.10 -15.30
N ASN A 218 2.01 -19.13 -14.50
CA ASN A 218 1.38 -20.44 -14.67
C ASN A 218 1.18 -21.09 -13.28
N VAL A 219 0.63 -22.27 -13.24
CA VAL A 219 0.44 -23.07 -12.01
C VAL A 219 1.08 -24.43 -12.21
N ALA A 220 1.85 -24.89 -11.25
CA ALA A 220 2.39 -26.24 -11.15
C ALA A 220 2.37 -26.66 -9.67
N ASP A 221 1.95 -27.91 -9.41
CA ASP A 221 1.86 -28.48 -8.06
C ASP A 221 1.11 -27.57 -7.05
N ASP A 222 -0.03 -27.00 -7.49
CA ASP A 222 -0.87 -26.07 -6.73
C ASP A 222 -0.13 -24.78 -6.25
N ARG A 223 0.94 -24.40 -6.97
CA ARG A 223 1.71 -23.20 -6.70
C ARG A 223 1.79 -22.30 -7.92
N LEU A 224 1.86 -21.00 -7.66
CA LEU A 224 2.13 -20.01 -8.70
C LEU A 224 3.59 -20.13 -9.15
N VAL A 225 3.80 -20.24 -10.46
CA VAL A 225 5.12 -20.37 -11.07
C VAL A 225 5.23 -19.44 -12.29
N VAL A 226 6.46 -19.24 -12.78
CA VAL A 226 6.72 -18.48 -14.01
C VAL A 226 7.30 -19.42 -15.06
N GLU A 227 6.76 -19.40 -16.27
CA GLU A 227 7.34 -20.17 -17.39
C GLU A 227 8.79 -19.74 -17.66
N ALA A 228 9.67 -20.68 -18.02
CA ALA A 228 11.10 -20.44 -18.26
C ALA A 228 11.40 -19.28 -19.24
N LYS A 229 10.49 -19.00 -20.18
CA LYS A 229 10.59 -17.82 -21.07
C LYS A 229 10.52 -16.47 -20.33
N GLY A 230 10.07 -16.48 -19.08
CA GLY A 230 9.94 -15.32 -18.22
C GLY A 230 11.16 -15.05 -17.34
N ILE A 231 12.19 -15.92 -17.29
CA ILE A 231 13.34 -15.84 -16.39
C ILE A 231 13.94 -14.43 -16.38
N TYR A 232 14.29 -13.88 -17.54
CA TYR A 232 14.91 -12.54 -17.62
C TYR A 232 14.01 -11.41 -17.10
N SER A 233 12.68 -11.58 -17.14
CA SER A 233 11.76 -10.60 -16.58
C SER A 233 11.72 -10.68 -15.05
N VAL A 234 11.85 -11.89 -14.48
CA VAL A 234 11.95 -12.10 -13.03
C VAL A 234 13.29 -11.58 -12.51
N GLU A 235 14.39 -11.84 -13.21
CA GLU A 235 15.71 -11.30 -12.87
C GLU A 235 15.71 -9.77 -12.85
N ASN A 236 15.15 -9.14 -13.88
CA ASN A 236 14.99 -7.68 -13.93
C ASN A 236 14.12 -7.19 -12.77
N TYR A 237 13.01 -7.86 -12.46
CA TYR A 237 12.14 -7.53 -11.33
C TYR A 237 12.89 -7.56 -10.00
N LEU A 238 13.65 -8.62 -9.70
CA LEU A 238 14.42 -8.74 -8.46
C LEU A 238 15.51 -7.65 -8.34
N THR A 239 16.18 -7.36 -9.46
CA THR A 239 17.18 -6.27 -9.52
C THR A 239 16.53 -4.91 -9.27
N THR A 240 15.43 -4.65 -9.98
CA THR A 240 14.65 -3.41 -9.86
C THR A 240 14.14 -3.21 -8.44
N ARG A 241 13.58 -4.25 -7.82
CA ARG A 241 13.13 -4.22 -6.43
C ARG A 241 14.24 -3.77 -5.49
N ARG A 242 15.46 -4.33 -5.64
CA ARG A 242 16.63 -3.94 -4.85
C ARG A 242 17.01 -2.48 -5.05
N LEU A 243 17.03 -2.01 -6.30
CA LEU A 243 17.36 -0.62 -6.61
C LEU A 243 16.34 0.36 -6.02
N MET A 244 15.04 0.08 -6.17
CA MET A 244 13.98 0.90 -5.60
C MET A 244 14.05 0.97 -4.07
N TYR A 245 14.39 -0.13 -3.39
CA TYR A 245 14.56 -0.13 -1.94
C TYR A 245 15.64 0.87 -1.50
N TRP A 246 16.80 0.87 -2.11
CA TRP A 246 17.91 1.75 -1.71
C TRP A 246 17.78 3.18 -2.24
N GLN A 247 17.24 3.36 -3.44
CA GLN A 247 17.10 4.68 -4.03
C GLN A 247 15.88 5.44 -3.50
N VAL A 248 14.75 4.76 -3.29
CA VAL A 248 13.48 5.40 -2.94
C VAL A 248 13.10 5.15 -1.49
N TYR A 249 12.81 3.89 -1.11
CA TYR A 249 12.18 3.59 0.19
C TYR A 249 13.14 3.81 1.37
N LEU A 250 14.42 3.52 1.20
CA LEU A 250 15.46 3.69 2.22
C LEU A 250 16.40 4.86 1.91
N HIS A 251 15.97 5.82 1.10
CA HIS A 251 16.76 7.01 0.84
C HIS A 251 17.01 7.78 2.14
N LYS A 252 18.30 8.05 2.44
CA LYS A 252 18.72 8.63 3.74
C LYS A 252 17.95 9.89 4.14
N THR A 253 17.64 10.76 3.16
CA THR A 253 16.90 12.00 3.43
C THR A 253 15.45 11.72 3.79
N THR A 254 14.80 10.74 3.15
CA THR A 254 13.42 10.30 3.47
C THR A 254 13.39 9.72 4.88
N VAL A 255 14.28 8.76 5.17
CA VAL A 255 14.40 8.16 6.50
C VAL A 255 14.62 9.23 7.59
N GLY A 256 15.56 10.17 7.35
CA GLY A 256 15.82 11.26 8.30
C GLY A 256 14.58 12.17 8.52
N TYR A 257 13.81 12.42 7.46
CA TYR A 257 12.62 13.24 7.52
C TYR A 257 11.45 12.53 8.25
N GLU A 258 11.33 11.22 8.04
CA GLU A 258 10.39 10.39 8.81
C GLU A 258 10.74 10.35 10.30
N LYS A 259 12.02 10.32 10.66
CA LYS A 259 12.44 10.37 12.06
C LYS A 259 12.09 11.69 12.76
N ILE A 260 12.08 12.81 12.03
CA ILE A 260 11.59 14.08 12.58
C ILE A 260 10.09 13.94 12.92
N LEU A 261 9.29 13.31 12.04
CA LEU A 261 7.86 13.09 12.29
C LEU A 261 7.62 12.14 13.47
N VAL A 262 8.34 11.02 13.52
CA VAL A 262 8.32 10.08 14.66
C VAL A 262 8.56 10.83 15.97
N ASN A 263 9.62 11.64 16.02
CA ASN A 263 10.00 12.38 17.22
C ASN A 263 8.96 13.45 17.59
N ALA A 264 8.38 14.15 16.60
CA ALA A 264 7.32 15.12 16.83
C ALA A 264 6.06 14.49 17.42
N LEU A 265 5.61 13.35 16.89
CA LEU A 265 4.45 12.60 17.39
C LEU A 265 4.69 12.06 18.81
N ASN A 266 5.88 11.50 19.06
CA ASN A 266 6.25 11.03 20.40
C ASN A 266 6.28 12.17 21.41
N ARG A 267 6.84 13.35 21.05
CA ARG A 267 6.83 14.51 21.93
C ARG A 267 5.42 15.03 22.18
N ALA A 268 4.58 15.09 21.15
CA ALA A 268 3.18 15.48 21.27
C ALA A 268 2.41 14.53 22.21
N LYS A 269 2.58 13.20 22.04
CA LYS A 269 1.96 12.19 22.91
C LYS A 269 2.45 12.31 24.36
N GLN A 270 3.74 12.55 24.57
CA GLN A 270 4.31 12.79 25.90
C GLN A 270 3.68 14.02 26.56
N LEU A 271 3.62 15.15 25.87
CA LEU A 271 3.04 16.39 26.39
C LEU A 271 1.57 16.22 26.75
N VAL A 272 0.79 15.52 25.93
CA VAL A 272 -0.62 15.21 26.25
C VAL A 272 -0.73 14.36 27.51
N LYS A 273 0.16 13.36 27.73
CA LYS A 273 0.20 12.55 28.95
C LYS A 273 0.61 13.35 30.17
N GLU A 274 1.45 14.35 30.00
CA GLU A 274 1.86 15.31 31.07
C GLU A 274 0.78 16.36 31.36
N GLY A 275 -0.35 16.36 30.64
CA GLY A 275 -1.48 17.26 30.85
C GLY A 275 -1.36 18.60 30.11
N HIS A 276 -0.41 18.73 29.19
CA HIS A 276 -0.31 19.91 28.32
C HIS A 276 -1.36 19.90 27.21
N GLU A 277 -1.82 21.08 26.83
CA GLU A 277 -2.72 21.24 25.69
C GLU A 277 -1.94 21.16 24.38
N VAL A 278 -2.24 20.18 23.56
CA VAL A 278 -1.64 19.98 22.24
C VAL A 278 -2.76 19.94 21.20
N PHE A 279 -2.73 20.82 20.21
CA PHE A 279 -3.72 20.86 19.15
C PHE A 279 -3.73 19.54 18.37
N ALA A 280 -4.92 18.99 18.14
CA ALA A 280 -5.13 17.83 17.26
C ALA A 280 -6.57 17.81 16.77
N SER A 281 -6.81 17.21 15.59
CA SER A 281 -8.15 16.83 15.17
C SER A 281 -8.75 15.79 16.13
N PRO A 282 -10.07 15.59 16.16
CA PRO A 282 -10.68 14.59 17.04
C PRO A 282 -10.09 13.19 16.92
N SER A 283 -9.81 12.74 15.68
CA SER A 283 -9.19 11.44 15.40
C SER A 283 -7.74 11.39 15.90
N LEU A 284 -6.90 12.38 15.59
CA LEU A 284 -5.53 12.42 16.08
C LEU A 284 -5.47 12.54 17.62
N ALA A 285 -6.36 13.35 18.21
CA ALA A 285 -6.44 13.50 19.67
C ALA A 285 -6.77 12.18 20.39
N TYR A 286 -7.57 11.32 19.75
CA TYR A 286 -7.87 10.00 20.29
C TYR A 286 -6.58 9.17 20.47
N PHE A 287 -5.72 9.11 19.45
CA PHE A 287 -4.48 8.34 19.49
C PHE A 287 -3.36 9.00 20.33
N LEU A 288 -3.38 10.32 20.49
CA LEU A 288 -2.43 11.00 21.38
C LEU A 288 -2.75 10.76 22.85
N ARG A 289 -4.04 10.60 23.22
CA ARG A 289 -4.50 10.43 24.61
C ARG A 289 -4.46 8.99 25.09
N ASN A 290 -4.58 8.03 24.19
CA ASN A 290 -4.71 6.62 24.53
C ASN A 290 -3.48 5.83 24.07
N ASP A 291 -3.14 4.79 24.81
CA ASP A 291 -2.15 3.79 24.37
C ASP A 291 -2.89 2.67 23.63
N VAL A 292 -2.93 2.83 22.31
CA VAL A 292 -3.72 1.96 21.42
C VAL A 292 -2.87 0.81 20.94
N ASP A 293 -3.36 -0.41 21.15
CA ASP A 293 -2.79 -1.66 20.65
C ASP A 293 -3.88 -2.57 20.04
N GLY A 294 -3.55 -3.80 19.70
CA GLY A 294 -4.50 -4.76 19.14
C GLY A 294 -5.67 -5.07 20.08
N GLU A 295 -5.42 -5.19 21.39
CA GLU A 295 -6.47 -5.44 22.38
C GLU A 295 -7.41 -4.22 22.50
N TRP A 296 -6.85 -3.02 22.39
CA TRP A 296 -7.63 -1.78 22.39
C TRP A 296 -8.63 -1.73 21.23
N PHE A 297 -8.22 -2.12 20.01
CA PHE A 297 -9.12 -2.22 18.85
C PHE A 297 -10.22 -3.26 19.06
N ALA A 298 -9.91 -4.38 19.71
CA ALA A 298 -10.88 -5.45 19.96
C ALA A 298 -11.93 -5.07 21.04
N THR A 299 -11.58 -4.16 21.95
CA THR A 299 -12.40 -3.84 23.13
C THR A 299 -13.07 -2.46 23.06
N HIS A 300 -12.69 -1.63 22.09
CA HIS A 300 -13.20 -0.26 21.97
C HIS A 300 -13.77 0.00 20.58
N ASP A 301 -15.06 -0.16 20.40
CA ASP A 301 -15.77 0.01 19.11
C ASP A 301 -15.45 1.34 18.39
N LYS A 302 -15.10 2.37 19.15
CA LYS A 302 -14.75 3.69 18.60
C LYS A 302 -13.37 3.73 17.96
N ALA A 303 -12.45 2.79 18.27
CA ALA A 303 -11.07 2.85 17.83
C ALA A 303 -10.95 2.78 16.31
N LEU A 304 -11.65 1.82 15.67
CA LEU A 304 -11.64 1.66 14.22
C LEU A 304 -12.26 2.87 13.50
N ALA A 305 -13.35 3.43 14.05
CA ALA A 305 -13.99 4.62 13.49
C ALA A 305 -13.04 5.84 13.55
N MET A 306 -12.35 6.07 14.68
CA MET A 306 -11.37 7.14 14.80
C MET A 306 -10.16 6.94 13.87
N TYR A 307 -9.72 5.70 13.70
CA TYR A 307 -8.65 5.38 12.75
C TYR A 307 -9.07 5.62 11.30
N ALA A 308 -10.29 5.27 10.95
CA ALA A 308 -10.83 5.47 9.62
C ALA A 308 -10.98 6.95 9.22
N GLU A 309 -11.12 7.84 10.19
CA GLU A 309 -11.15 9.29 9.96
C GLU A 309 -9.75 9.90 9.82
N LEU A 310 -8.70 9.21 10.31
CA LEU A 310 -7.34 9.73 10.32
C LEU A 310 -6.71 9.67 8.92
N ASP A 311 -6.18 10.81 8.45
CA ASP A 311 -5.46 10.92 7.19
C ASP A 311 -4.27 11.92 7.26
N ASP A 312 -3.57 12.11 6.13
CA ASP A 312 -2.37 12.96 6.08
C ASP A 312 -2.66 14.42 6.48
N SER A 313 -3.88 14.89 6.26
CA SER A 313 -4.25 16.29 6.58
C SER A 313 -4.33 16.54 8.09
N ASP A 314 -4.68 15.54 8.89
CA ASP A 314 -4.67 15.65 10.35
C ASP A 314 -3.27 15.96 10.87
N ILE A 315 -2.29 15.20 10.37
CA ILE A 315 -0.88 15.34 10.77
C ILE A 315 -0.32 16.68 10.30
N TRP A 316 -0.54 17.06 9.01
CA TRP A 316 -0.05 18.34 8.49
C TRP A 316 -0.71 19.53 9.17
N SER A 317 -2.00 19.46 9.51
CA SER A 317 -2.71 20.49 10.25
C SER A 317 -2.13 20.66 11.65
N ALA A 318 -1.90 19.55 12.36
CA ALA A 318 -1.29 19.56 13.68
C ALA A 318 0.12 20.16 13.65
N LEU A 319 0.98 19.74 12.72
CA LEU A 319 2.34 20.27 12.57
C LEU A 319 2.36 21.79 12.35
N LYS A 320 1.43 22.34 11.55
CA LYS A 320 1.33 23.79 11.32
C LYS A 320 1.00 24.56 12.59
N VAL A 321 0.23 23.99 13.50
CA VAL A 321 -0.09 24.61 14.81
C VAL A 321 1.03 24.39 15.80
N TRP A 322 1.60 23.17 15.85
CA TRP A 322 2.67 22.82 16.78
C TRP A 322 3.95 23.65 16.61
N ARG A 323 4.22 24.19 15.42
CA ARG A 323 5.37 25.10 15.21
C ARG A 323 5.32 26.36 16.09
N HIS A 324 4.17 26.70 16.65
CA HIS A 324 3.94 27.82 17.56
C HIS A 324 3.68 27.36 19.01
N HIS A 325 3.89 26.08 19.31
CA HIS A 325 3.69 25.53 20.64
C HIS A 325 4.76 26.05 21.61
N ALA A 326 4.38 26.20 22.91
CA ALA A 326 5.28 26.68 23.97
C ALA A 326 6.47 25.71 24.20
N ASP A 327 6.27 24.42 24.03
CA ASP A 327 7.35 23.43 24.10
C ASP A 327 8.31 23.61 22.93
N LYS A 328 9.56 23.94 23.25
CA LYS A 328 10.61 24.25 22.27
C LYS A 328 10.94 23.07 21.36
N ILE A 329 10.88 21.84 21.89
CA ILE A 329 11.21 20.63 21.13
C ILE A 329 10.14 20.38 20.09
N LEU A 330 8.87 20.34 20.51
CA LEU A 330 7.75 20.14 19.60
C LEU A 330 7.71 21.23 18.52
N ALA A 331 7.88 22.49 18.92
CA ALA A 331 7.89 23.63 17.99
C ALA A 331 9.03 23.54 16.96
N THR A 332 10.23 23.11 17.38
CA THR A 332 11.37 22.93 16.46
C THR A 332 11.10 21.80 15.48
N LEU A 333 10.72 20.61 15.94
CA LEU A 333 10.45 19.45 15.09
C LEU A 333 9.33 19.74 14.07
N ALA A 334 8.26 20.39 14.52
CA ALA A 334 7.16 20.79 13.65
C ALA A 334 7.60 21.84 12.60
N THR A 335 8.43 22.80 13.00
CA THR A 335 9.01 23.79 12.08
C THR A 335 9.92 23.11 11.05
N ASP A 336 10.75 22.17 11.49
CA ASP A 336 11.67 21.43 10.62
C ASP A 336 10.93 20.63 9.54
N LEU A 337 9.78 20.03 9.89
CA LEU A 337 8.90 19.37 8.94
C LEU A 337 8.22 20.35 7.98
N VAL A 338 7.63 21.42 8.48
CA VAL A 338 6.87 22.37 7.65
C VAL A 338 7.79 23.15 6.71
N ASP A 339 8.96 23.58 7.19
CA ASP A 339 9.91 24.41 6.45
C ASP A 339 11.02 23.59 5.75
N ARG A 340 10.93 22.24 5.78
CA ARG A 340 11.91 21.33 5.18
C ARG A 340 13.34 21.53 5.72
N ARG A 341 13.49 21.65 7.03
CA ARG A 341 14.79 21.70 7.70
C ARG A 341 15.20 20.28 8.10
N LEU A 342 16.04 19.67 7.30
CA LEU A 342 16.34 18.25 7.41
C LEU A 342 17.36 17.96 8.51
N PHE A 343 17.16 16.85 9.21
CA PHE A 343 18.18 16.26 10.07
C PHE A 343 19.43 15.93 9.25
N LYS A 344 20.61 15.93 9.90
CA LYS A 344 21.78 15.29 9.37
C LYS A 344 21.60 13.78 9.48
N VAL A 345 21.98 13.05 8.42
CA VAL A 345 21.87 11.59 8.40
C VAL A 345 23.23 11.00 8.03
N GLU A 346 23.76 10.21 8.94
CA GLU A 346 24.95 9.40 8.75
C GLU A 346 24.50 7.95 8.53
N VAL A 347 25.04 7.32 7.47
CA VAL A 347 24.70 5.92 7.15
C VAL A 347 26.01 5.12 7.17
N THR A 348 26.07 4.12 8.05
CA THR A 348 27.25 3.28 8.26
C THR A 348 26.90 1.80 8.19
N GLU A 349 27.89 0.94 7.95
CA GLU A 349 27.73 -0.52 7.99
C GLU A 349 27.91 -1.07 9.42
N GLU A 350 28.65 -0.33 10.25
CA GLU A 350 28.86 -0.64 11.67
C GLU A 350 28.07 0.35 12.56
N PRO A 351 27.64 -0.05 13.76
CA PRO A 351 26.98 0.85 14.69
C PRO A 351 27.92 1.99 15.11
N PRO A 352 27.44 3.23 15.25
CA PRO A 352 28.25 4.34 15.76
C PRO A 352 28.68 4.08 17.21
N THR A 353 29.84 4.60 17.58
CA THR A 353 30.36 4.45 18.96
C THR A 353 29.59 5.30 19.96
N GLU A 354 29.60 4.90 21.23
CA GLU A 354 28.94 5.67 22.29
C GLU A 354 29.58 7.04 22.50
N GLU A 355 30.91 7.18 22.27
CA GLU A 355 31.57 8.47 22.29
C GLU A 355 30.97 9.42 21.26
N HIS A 356 30.83 8.96 20.01
CA HIS A 356 30.25 9.76 18.93
C HIS A 356 28.80 10.16 19.22
N LEU A 357 27.99 9.21 19.74
CA LEU A 357 26.61 9.49 20.14
C LEU A 357 26.55 10.52 21.28
N SER A 358 27.45 10.41 22.27
CA SER A 358 27.53 11.35 23.42
C SER A 358 27.93 12.75 22.96
N GLU A 359 28.91 12.88 22.08
CA GLU A 359 29.32 14.16 21.52
C GLU A 359 28.17 14.88 20.82
N ILE A 360 27.42 14.14 19.96
CA ILE A 360 26.26 14.70 19.27
C ILE A 360 25.19 15.17 20.26
N ARG A 361 24.88 14.37 21.29
CA ARG A 361 23.92 14.74 22.34
C ARG A 361 24.32 16.03 23.04
N GLN A 362 25.59 16.18 23.42
CA GLN A 362 26.12 17.36 24.06
C GLN A 362 26.01 18.60 23.16
N GLN A 363 26.37 18.47 21.88
CA GLN A 363 26.27 19.57 20.90
C GLN A 363 24.81 20.02 20.71
N ILE A 364 23.87 19.06 20.60
CA ILE A 364 22.44 19.36 20.50
C ILE A 364 21.95 20.07 21.76
N ALA A 365 22.25 19.52 22.95
CA ALA A 365 21.83 20.08 24.23
C ALA A 365 22.32 21.51 24.37
N GLN A 366 23.61 21.77 24.09
CA GLN A 366 24.21 23.10 24.17
C GLN A 366 23.58 24.07 23.18
N LYS A 367 23.50 23.70 21.88
CA LYS A 367 22.97 24.58 20.84
C LYS A 367 21.49 24.91 21.04
N MET A 368 20.70 23.91 21.43
CA MET A 368 19.27 24.09 21.62
C MET A 368 18.91 24.60 23.04
N GLY A 369 19.83 24.52 24.01
CA GLY A 369 19.52 24.87 25.42
C GLY A 369 18.44 23.96 25.99
N ILE A 370 18.55 22.64 25.75
CA ILE A 370 17.67 21.61 26.30
C ILE A 370 18.46 20.64 27.17
N SER A 371 17.78 19.82 27.97
CA SER A 371 18.43 18.77 28.76
C SER A 371 19.06 17.68 27.88
N LEU A 372 20.08 16.97 28.42
CA LEU A 372 20.65 15.80 27.72
C LEU A 372 19.60 14.71 27.51
N GLU A 373 18.66 14.56 28.42
CA GLU A 373 17.55 13.61 28.29
C GLU A 373 16.63 13.95 27.11
N ASP A 374 16.32 15.21 26.93
CA ASP A 374 15.44 15.70 25.88
C ASP A 374 16.06 15.56 24.48
N THR A 375 17.39 15.41 24.39
CA THR A 375 18.06 15.16 23.10
C THR A 375 17.59 13.89 22.40
N ARG A 376 16.97 12.94 23.12
CA ARG A 376 16.34 11.75 22.55
C ARG A 376 15.27 12.08 21.50
N HIS A 377 14.65 13.25 21.57
CA HIS A 377 13.68 13.73 20.58
C HIS A 377 14.33 14.39 19.36
N MET A 378 15.61 14.72 19.47
CA MET A 378 16.36 15.41 18.42
C MET A 378 17.38 14.52 17.71
N MET A 379 17.43 13.23 18.10
CA MET A 379 18.34 12.23 17.54
C MET A 379 17.65 10.86 17.53
N SER A 380 17.91 10.07 16.49
CA SER A 380 17.43 8.69 16.37
C SER A 380 18.49 7.83 15.72
N LEU A 381 18.74 6.65 16.28
CA LEU A 381 19.56 5.60 15.67
C LEU A 381 18.63 4.44 15.28
N THR A 382 18.72 3.98 14.05
CA THR A 382 17.90 2.86 13.55
C THR A 382 18.76 1.91 12.75
N GLU A 383 18.74 0.63 13.09
CA GLU A 383 19.26 -0.43 12.23
C GLU A 383 18.22 -0.82 11.20
N ILE A 384 18.59 -0.84 9.93
CA ILE A 384 17.75 -1.29 8.82
C ILE A 384 18.44 -2.46 8.15
N GLY A 385 17.82 -3.63 8.22
CA GLY A 385 18.27 -4.85 7.54
C GLY A 385 17.24 -5.31 6.54
N LYS A 386 17.65 -5.53 5.27
CA LYS A 386 16.81 -6.10 4.22
C LYS A 386 17.55 -7.15 3.43
N ASP A 387 16.93 -8.28 3.24
CA ASP A 387 17.14 -9.22 2.15
C ASP A 387 16.15 -8.88 1.02
N MET A 388 16.57 -9.12 -0.21
CA MET A 388 15.74 -8.80 -1.39
C MET A 388 15.03 -10.03 -1.94
N TYR A 389 15.51 -11.20 -1.60
CA TYR A 389 14.94 -12.49 -1.96
C TYR A 389 15.29 -13.52 -0.89
N ASN A 390 14.30 -14.26 -0.41
CA ASN A 390 14.50 -15.34 0.53
C ASN A 390 13.84 -16.62 -0.03
N PRO A 391 14.60 -17.59 -0.54
CA PRO A 391 14.06 -18.81 -1.10
C PRO A 391 13.41 -19.74 -0.06
N ASP A 392 13.77 -19.57 1.22
CA ASP A 392 13.23 -20.41 2.31
C ASP A 392 11.83 -19.95 2.76
N ASP A 393 11.48 -18.70 2.49
CA ASP A 393 10.22 -18.09 2.92
C ASP A 393 9.12 -18.24 1.86
N ASP A 394 9.42 -17.89 0.60
CA ASP A 394 8.50 -18.06 -0.52
C ASP A 394 9.27 -18.04 -1.84
N SER A 395 9.50 -19.22 -2.44
CA SER A 395 10.33 -19.36 -3.64
C SER A 395 9.60 -18.95 -4.93
N ILE A 396 10.32 -18.31 -5.87
CA ILE A 396 9.83 -18.06 -7.23
C ILE A 396 10.18 -19.27 -8.11
N GLY A 397 9.21 -20.15 -8.34
CA GLY A 397 9.37 -21.33 -9.18
C GLY A 397 9.40 -20.99 -10.68
N ILE A 398 10.36 -21.56 -11.40
CA ILE A 398 10.50 -21.46 -12.86
C ILE A 398 10.10 -22.79 -13.48
N LEU A 399 9.02 -22.79 -14.25
CA LEU A 399 8.48 -23.97 -14.92
C LEU A 399 9.10 -24.17 -16.31
N TYR A 400 9.76 -25.29 -16.52
CA TYR A 400 10.34 -25.72 -17.80
C TYR A 400 9.33 -26.51 -18.64
N LYS A 401 9.66 -26.71 -19.94
CA LYS A 401 8.78 -27.41 -20.91
C LYS A 401 8.59 -28.89 -20.60
N ASP A 402 9.53 -29.49 -19.91
CA ASP A 402 9.49 -30.90 -19.48
C ASP A 402 8.66 -31.10 -18.18
N GLY A 403 8.08 -30.02 -17.63
CA GLY A 403 7.31 -30.03 -16.41
C GLY A 403 8.15 -29.83 -15.15
N THR A 404 9.47 -29.73 -15.23
CA THR A 404 10.32 -29.49 -14.06
C THR A 404 10.15 -28.06 -13.56
N VAL A 405 10.16 -27.89 -12.23
CA VAL A 405 10.16 -26.57 -11.59
C VAL A 405 11.48 -26.40 -10.83
N LYS A 406 12.16 -25.28 -11.03
CA LYS A 406 13.38 -24.89 -10.31
C LYS A 406 13.18 -23.52 -9.68
N ASP A 407 13.80 -23.29 -8.52
CA ASP A 407 13.83 -21.93 -7.96
C ASP A 407 14.60 -20.98 -8.88
N ILE A 408 14.20 -19.69 -8.88
CA ILE A 408 14.89 -18.67 -9.69
C ILE A 408 16.38 -18.57 -9.34
N ALA A 409 16.78 -18.87 -8.10
CA ALA A 409 18.18 -18.86 -7.70
C ALA A 409 19.03 -19.93 -8.37
N GLU A 410 18.41 -21.04 -8.78
CA GLU A 410 19.04 -22.13 -9.55
C GLU A 410 18.87 -21.93 -11.06
N ALA A 411 17.75 -21.33 -11.47
CA ALA A 411 17.37 -21.16 -12.86
C ALA A 411 18.05 -19.95 -13.53
N SER A 412 18.47 -18.96 -12.74
CA SER A 412 19.05 -17.70 -13.22
C SER A 412 20.47 -17.92 -13.78
N GLU A 413 20.68 -17.40 -15.00
CA GLU A 413 21.98 -17.43 -15.68
C GLU A 413 22.77 -16.12 -15.51
N ILE A 414 22.08 -15.00 -15.26
CA ILE A 414 22.65 -13.66 -15.25
C ILE A 414 22.87 -13.17 -13.82
N LEU A 415 21.91 -13.42 -12.93
CA LEU A 415 21.94 -12.95 -11.56
C LEU A 415 22.55 -14.01 -10.65
N ASN A 416 23.58 -13.63 -9.89
CA ASN A 416 23.89 -14.38 -8.69
C ASN A 416 22.84 -14.06 -7.61
N VAL A 417 21.71 -14.77 -7.66
CA VAL A 417 20.57 -14.55 -6.76
C VAL A 417 20.98 -14.77 -5.29
N GLN A 418 22.01 -15.59 -5.02
CA GLN A 418 22.57 -15.73 -3.67
C GLN A 418 23.12 -14.41 -3.11
N LEU A 419 23.57 -13.49 -3.97
CA LEU A 419 23.94 -12.14 -3.54
C LEU A 419 22.73 -11.27 -3.21
N LEU A 420 21.57 -11.57 -3.76
CA LEU A 420 20.31 -10.88 -3.44
C LEU A 420 19.72 -11.37 -2.11
N SER A 421 19.99 -12.62 -1.72
CA SER A 421 19.58 -13.20 -0.43
C SER A 421 20.45 -12.72 0.73
N LYS A 422 21.61 -12.08 0.45
CA LYS A 422 22.46 -11.53 1.51
C LYS A 422 21.76 -10.33 2.17
N LYS A 423 21.46 -10.48 3.45
CA LYS A 423 20.92 -9.40 4.27
C LYS A 423 21.95 -8.26 4.39
N ILE A 424 21.62 -7.11 3.83
CA ILE A 424 22.40 -5.89 3.97
C ILE A 424 21.87 -5.15 5.18
N ARG A 425 22.74 -4.90 6.17
CA ARG A 425 22.44 -4.09 7.35
C ARG A 425 23.10 -2.73 7.22
N LYS A 426 22.38 -1.69 7.58
CA LYS A 426 22.91 -0.32 7.67
C LYS A 426 22.34 0.37 8.90
N TYR A 427 23.15 1.20 9.51
CA TYR A 427 22.78 2.04 10.65
C TYR A 427 22.53 3.46 10.16
N TYR A 428 21.36 3.99 10.47
CA TYR A 428 20.97 5.35 10.14
C TYR A 428 20.95 6.16 11.42
N LEU A 429 21.97 7.01 11.61
CA LEU A 429 22.03 7.99 12.68
C LEU A 429 21.47 9.31 12.15
N CYS A 430 20.27 9.68 12.61
CA CYS A 430 19.55 10.88 12.20
C CYS A 430 19.52 11.85 13.37
N TYR A 431 19.95 13.11 13.18
CA TYR A 431 19.99 14.09 14.25
C TYR A 431 19.87 15.52 13.77
N GLN A 432 19.41 16.40 14.70
CA GLN A 432 19.31 17.83 14.48
C GLN A 432 20.66 18.42 14.07
N ARG A 433 20.66 19.22 13.03
CA ARG A 433 21.91 19.91 12.59
C ARG A 433 22.36 20.91 13.64
N VAL A 434 23.52 20.69 14.17
CA VAL A 434 24.21 21.52 15.16
C VAL A 434 25.29 22.37 14.52
#